data_64be58668ba866f2983c4e7ab9da5ad6
#
_entry.id   64be58668ba866f2983c4e7ab9da5ad6
#
_cell.length_a   1.000
_cell.length_b   1.000
_cell.length_c   1.000
_cell.angle_alpha   90.00
_cell.angle_beta   90.00
_cell.angle_gamma   90.00
#
_symmetry.space_group_name_H-M   'P 1'
#
loop_
_entity.id
_entity.type
_entity.pdbx_description
1 polymer ?
#
loop_
_entity_poly.entity_id
_entity_poly.type
_entity_poly.pdbx_seq_one_letter_code
_entity_poly.pdbx_strand_id
1 'polypeptide(L)'
;MIKVVGIRFQRAGKIYYFDPLDYDLETAMHVIVETARGIEMGTVLIPPKEVDDDKVVQPLKPVIRIATDDDEKVIEKNKEKEAEAYVICKEKIAKHGLDMKLVAAEYTFDNNKLLFYFTADGRIDFRELVKDLASVFRTRIELRQIGVRDEKIGRAHV
;
A
#
# COMPACT_ATOMS: atom_id res chain seq x y z
N MET A 1 20.64 12.60 -19.43
CA MET A 1 19.31 13.04 -18.94
C MET A 1 18.32 11.92 -19.06
N ILE A 2 17.50 11.74 -18.05
CA ILE A 2 16.46 10.71 -18.03
C ILE A 2 15.13 11.36 -17.66
N LYS A 3 14.06 10.93 -18.33
CA LYS A 3 12.72 11.46 -18.07
C LYS A 3 12.06 10.70 -16.93
N VAL A 4 11.52 11.43 -15.96
CA VAL A 4 10.91 10.85 -14.77
C VAL A 4 9.58 11.53 -14.47
N VAL A 5 8.72 10.81 -13.74
CA VAL A 5 7.50 11.37 -13.15
C VAL A 5 7.53 11.06 -11.67
N GLY A 6 7.15 12.03 -10.85
CA GLY A 6 7.13 11.88 -9.39
C GLY A 6 5.76 11.44 -8.91
N ILE A 7 5.71 10.30 -8.24
CA ILE A 7 4.47 9.66 -7.79
C ILE A 7 4.47 9.57 -6.27
N ARG A 8 3.35 9.92 -5.66
CA ARG A 8 3.13 9.75 -4.22
C ARG A 8 2.02 8.74 -3.99
N PHE A 9 2.24 7.87 -3.00
CA PHE A 9 1.22 6.92 -2.57
C PHE A 9 0.56 7.43 -1.30
N GLN A 10 -0.73 7.14 -1.13
CA GLN A 10 -1.50 7.64 0.01
C GLN A 10 -0.89 7.23 1.35
N ARG A 11 -0.31 6.03 1.42
CA ARG A 11 0.29 5.48 2.63
C ARG A 11 1.68 6.01 2.95
N ALA A 12 2.31 6.73 2.01
CA ALA A 12 3.68 7.21 2.18
C ALA A 12 3.77 8.67 1.79
N GLY A 13 4.41 9.48 2.63
CA GLY A 13 4.59 10.90 2.34
C GLY A 13 5.72 11.22 1.38
N LYS A 14 6.46 10.20 0.94
CA LYS A 14 7.63 10.35 0.09
C LYS A 14 7.25 10.24 -1.38
N ILE A 15 8.00 10.94 -2.25
CA ILE A 15 7.82 10.88 -3.70
C ILE A 15 8.77 9.83 -4.27
N TYR A 16 8.25 9.00 -5.14
CA TYR A 16 9.03 7.99 -5.86
C TYR A 16 9.00 8.29 -7.34
N TYR A 17 10.11 8.05 -8.04
CA TYR A 17 10.23 8.35 -9.46
C TYR A 17 10.02 7.11 -10.30
N PHE A 18 9.25 7.28 -11.38
CA PHE A 18 8.94 6.23 -12.35
C PHE A 18 9.20 6.74 -13.76
N ASP A 19 9.27 5.83 -14.71
CA ASP A 19 9.37 6.16 -16.11
C ASP A 19 7.98 6.50 -16.64
N PRO A 20 7.73 7.75 -17.08
CA PRO A 20 6.41 8.13 -17.57
C PRO A 20 6.06 7.56 -18.93
N LEU A 21 7.00 6.95 -19.65
CA LEU A 21 6.82 6.50 -21.02
C LEU A 21 6.30 7.65 -21.89
N ASP A 22 5.29 7.40 -22.71
CA ASP A 22 4.70 8.42 -23.58
C ASP A 22 3.38 8.98 -23.03
N TYR A 23 3.05 8.64 -21.80
CA TYR A 23 1.82 9.14 -21.18
C TYR A 23 1.90 10.64 -20.92
N ASP A 24 0.81 11.34 -21.20
CA ASP A 24 0.67 12.76 -20.90
C ASP A 24 0.13 12.90 -19.48
N LEU A 25 1.04 13.04 -18.53
CA LEU A 25 0.72 13.03 -17.11
C LEU A 25 0.78 14.44 -16.51
N GLU A 26 -0.28 14.79 -15.79
CA GLU A 26 -0.37 16.08 -15.11
C GLU A 26 -0.54 15.88 -13.61
N THR A 27 -0.21 16.92 -12.85
CA THR A 27 -0.35 16.90 -11.39
C THR A 27 -1.77 16.53 -10.99
N ALA A 28 -1.89 15.70 -9.97
CA ALA A 28 -3.13 15.19 -9.40
C ALA A 28 -3.76 14.02 -10.17
N MET A 29 -3.24 13.69 -11.35
CA MET A 29 -3.72 12.48 -12.05
C MET A 29 -3.32 11.23 -11.29
N HIS A 30 -4.14 10.19 -11.40
CA HIS A 30 -3.85 8.89 -10.82
C HIS A 30 -3.30 7.94 -11.88
N VAL A 31 -2.30 7.18 -11.50
CA VAL A 31 -1.64 6.21 -12.38
C VAL A 31 -1.49 4.87 -11.68
N ILE A 32 -1.37 3.82 -12.46
CA ILE A 32 -1.15 2.47 -11.97
C ILE A 32 0.32 2.12 -12.20
N VAL A 33 0.96 1.66 -11.14
CA VAL A 33 2.38 1.30 -11.16
C VAL A 33 2.59 0.00 -10.41
N GLU A 34 3.75 -0.60 -10.59
CA GLU A 34 4.18 -1.75 -9.80
C GLU A 34 5.24 -1.32 -8.79
N THR A 35 5.07 -1.74 -7.53
CA THR A 35 6.02 -1.49 -6.46
C THR A 35 6.40 -2.82 -5.82
N ALA A 36 7.25 -2.77 -4.80
CA ALA A 36 7.60 -3.96 -4.02
C ALA A 36 6.37 -4.63 -3.39
N ARG A 37 5.26 -3.91 -3.26
CA ARG A 37 4.00 -4.41 -2.70
C ARG A 37 3.05 -4.97 -3.76
N GLY A 38 3.42 -4.88 -5.02
CA GLY A 38 2.59 -5.30 -6.15
C GLY A 38 2.04 -4.11 -6.92
N ILE A 39 0.92 -4.30 -7.57
CA ILE A 39 0.28 -3.24 -8.36
C ILE A 39 -0.41 -2.25 -7.43
N GLU A 40 -0.17 -0.97 -7.63
CA GLU A 40 -0.73 0.10 -6.80
C GLU A 40 -1.16 1.29 -7.63
N MET A 41 -2.09 2.07 -7.09
CA MET A 41 -2.45 3.36 -7.64
C MET A 41 -1.68 4.46 -6.90
N GLY A 42 -1.09 5.38 -7.65
CA GLY A 42 -0.41 6.54 -7.09
C GLY A 42 -0.90 7.82 -7.71
N THR A 43 -0.50 8.94 -7.12
CA THR A 43 -0.89 10.28 -7.58
C THR A 43 0.32 10.99 -8.13
N VAL A 44 0.19 11.60 -9.31
CA VAL A 44 1.25 12.40 -9.92
C VAL A 44 1.40 13.69 -9.11
N LEU A 45 2.57 13.90 -8.53
CA LEU A 45 2.92 15.16 -7.88
C LEU A 45 3.85 16.01 -8.73
N ILE A 46 4.77 15.35 -9.42
CA ILE A 46 5.73 16.03 -10.29
C ILE A 46 5.49 15.52 -11.70
N PRO A 47 5.00 16.38 -12.61
CA PRO A 47 4.79 15.97 -14.00
C PRO A 47 6.08 15.52 -14.66
N PRO A 48 6.02 14.82 -15.79
CA PRO A 48 7.23 14.35 -16.47
C PRO A 48 8.23 15.46 -16.69
N LYS A 49 9.48 15.19 -16.30
CA LYS A 49 10.60 16.13 -16.49
C LYS A 49 11.88 15.36 -16.67
N GLU A 50 12.87 16.01 -17.22
CA GLU A 50 14.19 15.42 -17.36
C GLU A 50 15.05 15.76 -16.14
N VAL A 51 15.79 14.78 -15.67
CA VAL A 51 16.74 14.93 -14.57
C VAL A 51 18.05 14.26 -14.97
N ASP A 52 19.12 14.59 -14.25
CA ASP A 52 20.40 13.93 -14.46
C ASP A 52 20.31 12.46 -14.06
N ASP A 53 21.01 11.61 -14.80
CA ASP A 53 20.97 10.16 -14.60
C ASP A 53 21.34 9.74 -13.17
N ASP A 54 22.19 10.54 -12.50
CA ASP A 54 22.63 10.23 -11.15
C ASP A 54 21.63 10.62 -10.07
N LYS A 55 20.53 11.28 -10.43
CA LYS A 55 19.49 11.71 -9.48
C LYS A 55 18.48 10.62 -9.16
N VAL A 56 18.48 9.53 -9.89
CA VAL A 56 17.52 8.43 -9.74
C VAL A 56 18.20 7.08 -9.81
N VAL A 57 17.57 6.09 -9.19
CA VAL A 57 18.05 4.71 -9.25
C VAL A 57 17.50 4.07 -10.52
N GLN A 58 18.40 3.58 -11.34
CA GLN A 58 18.03 2.95 -12.60
C GLN A 58 18.18 1.44 -12.51
N PRO A 59 17.41 0.69 -13.33
CA PRO A 59 16.39 1.17 -14.26
C PRO A 59 15.12 1.59 -13.51
N LEU A 60 14.45 2.60 -14.03
CA LEU A 60 13.16 3.04 -13.48
C LEU A 60 12.07 2.06 -13.89
N LYS A 61 11.16 1.78 -12.99
CA LYS A 61 9.96 1.03 -13.33
C LYS A 61 9.02 1.95 -14.11
N PRO A 62 8.33 1.43 -15.12
CA PRO A 62 7.44 2.28 -15.92
C PRO A 62 6.08 2.45 -15.26
N VAL A 63 5.42 3.56 -15.60
CA VAL A 63 3.99 3.70 -15.35
C VAL A 63 3.27 2.69 -16.23
N ILE A 64 2.41 1.87 -15.63
CA ILE A 64 1.69 0.83 -16.38
C ILE A 64 0.60 1.45 -17.23
N ARG A 65 -0.20 2.35 -16.67
CA ARG A 65 -1.27 3.05 -17.36
C ARG A 65 -1.85 4.16 -16.49
N ILE A 66 -2.63 5.03 -17.09
CA ILE A 66 -3.40 6.03 -16.36
C ILE A 66 -4.59 5.31 -15.71
N ALA A 67 -4.95 5.69 -14.49
CA ALA A 67 -6.07 5.08 -13.79
C ALA A 67 -7.40 5.39 -14.49
N THR A 68 -8.29 4.42 -14.47
CA THR A 68 -9.64 4.56 -15.03
C THR A 68 -10.63 4.82 -13.91
N ASP A 69 -11.88 5.15 -14.26
CA ASP A 69 -12.95 5.29 -13.28
C ASP A 69 -13.19 4.00 -12.50
N ASP A 70 -13.03 2.85 -13.16
CA ASP A 70 -13.14 1.56 -12.47
C ASP A 70 -12.04 1.39 -11.42
N ASP A 71 -10.83 1.85 -11.70
CA ASP A 71 -9.74 1.83 -10.73
C ASP A 71 -10.07 2.67 -9.51
N GLU A 72 -10.66 3.85 -9.72
CA GLU A 72 -11.07 4.72 -8.62
C GLU A 72 -12.12 4.06 -7.75
N LYS A 73 -13.06 3.34 -8.36
CA LYS A 73 -14.09 2.61 -7.62
C LYS A 73 -13.50 1.49 -6.79
N VAL A 74 -12.49 0.80 -7.30
CA VAL A 74 -11.79 -0.25 -6.54
C VAL A 74 -11.17 0.34 -5.27
N ILE A 75 -10.53 1.49 -5.37
CA ILE A 75 -9.91 2.15 -4.23
C ILE A 75 -10.96 2.54 -3.18
N GLU A 76 -12.09 3.13 -3.60
CA GLU A 76 -13.15 3.52 -2.68
C GLU A 76 -13.76 2.32 -1.98
N LYS A 77 -14.04 1.27 -2.73
CA LYS A 77 -14.60 0.04 -2.18
C LYS A 77 -13.63 -0.60 -1.20
N ASN A 78 -12.33 -0.58 -1.50
CA ASN A 78 -11.32 -1.11 -0.60
C ASN A 78 -11.27 -0.35 0.71
N LYS A 79 -11.43 0.98 0.69
CA LYS A 79 -11.46 1.78 1.91
C LYS A 79 -12.59 1.33 2.85
N GLU A 80 -13.78 1.08 2.31
CA GLU A 80 -14.91 0.60 3.08
C GLU A 80 -14.64 -0.79 3.66
N LYS A 81 -14.11 -1.69 2.85
CA LYS A 81 -13.78 -3.05 3.26
C LYS A 81 -12.68 -3.06 4.32
N GLU A 82 -11.70 -2.16 4.19
CA GLU A 82 -10.59 -2.04 5.14
C GLU A 82 -11.07 -1.57 6.52
N ALA A 83 -11.99 -0.62 6.55
CA ALA A 83 -12.57 -0.15 7.80
C ALA A 83 -13.29 -1.29 8.54
N GLU A 84 -14.06 -2.10 7.81
CA GLU A 84 -14.74 -3.26 8.36
C GLU A 84 -13.75 -4.32 8.80
N ALA A 85 -12.74 -4.60 7.98
CA ALA A 85 -11.70 -5.58 8.29
C ALA A 85 -10.94 -5.20 9.56
N TYR A 86 -10.67 -3.91 9.74
CA TYR A 86 -9.99 -3.40 10.94
C TYR A 86 -10.77 -3.77 12.20
N VAL A 87 -12.07 -3.50 12.20
CA VAL A 87 -12.93 -3.80 13.37
C VAL A 87 -12.95 -5.29 13.65
N ILE A 88 -13.14 -6.10 12.61
CA ILE A 88 -13.19 -7.56 12.76
C ILE A 88 -11.88 -8.11 13.29
N CYS A 89 -10.76 -7.66 12.73
CA CYS A 89 -9.44 -8.11 13.16
C CYS A 89 -9.18 -7.74 14.62
N LYS A 90 -9.55 -6.53 15.02
CA LYS A 90 -9.39 -6.07 16.40
C LYS A 90 -10.16 -6.97 17.37
N GLU A 91 -11.39 -7.36 17.02
CA GLU A 91 -12.18 -8.28 17.81
C GLU A 91 -11.54 -9.66 17.90
N LYS A 92 -11.00 -10.15 16.78
CA LYS A 92 -10.33 -11.45 16.75
C LYS A 92 -9.04 -11.47 17.58
N ILE A 93 -8.28 -10.38 17.57
CA ILE A 93 -7.08 -10.25 18.41
C ILE A 93 -7.46 -10.39 19.88
N ALA A 94 -8.54 -9.72 20.30
CA ALA A 94 -9.03 -9.81 21.66
C ALA A 94 -9.50 -11.23 21.99
N LYS A 95 -10.22 -11.86 21.06
CA LYS A 95 -10.71 -13.23 21.24
C LYS A 95 -9.59 -14.23 21.44
N HIS A 96 -8.50 -14.07 20.69
CA HIS A 96 -7.34 -14.94 20.80
C HIS A 96 -6.38 -14.57 21.94
N GLY A 97 -6.69 -13.47 22.66
CA GLY A 97 -5.90 -13.05 23.81
C GLY A 97 -4.46 -12.65 23.47
N LEU A 98 -4.24 -12.11 22.28
CA LEU A 98 -2.92 -11.72 21.85
C LEU A 98 -2.54 -10.31 22.31
N ASP A 99 -1.30 -10.16 22.80
CA ASP A 99 -0.78 -8.88 23.26
C ASP A 99 -0.17 -8.10 22.10
N MET A 100 -1.03 -7.59 21.23
CA MET A 100 -0.64 -6.83 20.06
C MET A 100 -1.69 -5.73 19.81
N LYS A 101 -1.23 -4.64 19.22
CA LYS A 101 -2.10 -3.51 18.89
C LYS A 101 -2.22 -3.40 17.38
N LEU A 102 -3.43 -3.50 16.86
CA LEU A 102 -3.69 -3.31 15.45
C LEU A 102 -3.58 -1.84 15.08
N VAL A 103 -2.83 -1.54 14.02
CA VAL A 103 -2.61 -0.17 13.55
C VAL A 103 -3.43 0.11 12.29
N ALA A 104 -3.46 -0.82 11.34
CA ALA A 104 -4.14 -0.59 10.07
C ALA A 104 -4.48 -1.90 9.37
N ALA A 105 -5.46 -1.84 8.49
CA ALA A 105 -5.82 -2.91 7.57
C ALA A 105 -5.80 -2.35 6.16
N GLU A 106 -5.28 -3.11 5.20
CA GLU A 106 -5.09 -2.63 3.84
C GLU A 106 -5.22 -3.76 2.84
N TYR A 107 -6.12 -3.61 1.86
CA TYR A 107 -6.19 -4.51 0.72
C TYR A 107 -5.18 -4.08 -0.33
N THR A 108 -4.56 -5.04 -0.99
CA THR A 108 -3.79 -4.73 -2.19
C THR A 108 -4.76 -4.29 -3.28
N PHE A 109 -4.27 -3.51 -4.25
CA PHE A 109 -5.11 -2.96 -5.30
C PHE A 109 -5.84 -4.06 -6.09
N ASP A 110 -5.17 -5.20 -6.30
CA ASP A 110 -5.75 -6.33 -7.02
C ASP A 110 -6.64 -7.22 -6.14
N ASN A 111 -6.82 -6.85 -4.87
CA ASN A 111 -7.62 -7.61 -3.89
C ASN A 111 -7.12 -9.03 -3.63
N ASN A 112 -5.87 -9.33 -3.98
CA ASN A 112 -5.28 -10.66 -3.76
C ASN A 112 -4.86 -10.89 -2.32
N LYS A 113 -4.65 -9.82 -1.56
CA LYS A 113 -4.08 -9.93 -0.23
C LYS A 113 -4.67 -8.86 0.69
N LEU A 114 -4.89 -9.23 1.94
CA LEU A 114 -5.30 -8.30 3.00
C LEU A 114 -4.17 -8.25 4.02
N LEU A 115 -3.63 -7.06 4.21
CA LEU A 115 -2.49 -6.81 5.10
C LEU A 115 -2.98 -6.16 6.37
N PHE A 116 -2.54 -6.70 7.53
CA PHE A 116 -2.78 -6.06 8.81
C PHE A 116 -1.45 -5.66 9.41
N TYR A 117 -1.34 -4.42 9.83
CA TYR A 117 -0.14 -3.86 10.45
C TYR A 117 -0.37 -3.72 11.94
N PHE A 118 0.58 -4.16 12.75
CA PHE A 118 0.43 -4.15 14.19
C PHE A 118 1.74 -3.82 14.88
N THR A 119 1.64 -3.39 16.15
CA THR A 119 2.79 -3.22 17.05
C THR A 119 2.66 -4.22 18.18
N ALA A 120 3.80 -4.64 18.72
CA ALA A 120 3.87 -5.54 19.86
C ALA A 120 5.25 -5.41 20.50
N ASP A 121 5.33 -5.74 21.78
CA ASP A 121 6.60 -5.66 22.51
C ASP A 121 7.54 -6.84 22.26
N GLY A 122 7.03 -7.90 21.66
CA GLY A 122 7.83 -9.09 21.40
C GLY A 122 7.24 -9.93 20.30
N ARG A 123 7.63 -11.16 20.25
CA ARG A 123 7.11 -12.13 19.29
C ARG A 123 5.68 -12.52 19.64
N ILE A 124 4.85 -12.60 18.62
CA ILE A 124 3.46 -13.02 18.76
C ILE A 124 3.26 -14.28 17.93
N ASP A 125 2.66 -15.30 18.52
CA ASP A 125 2.23 -16.48 17.78
C ASP A 125 0.80 -16.22 17.27
N PHE A 126 0.68 -15.83 16.02
CA PHE A 126 -0.59 -15.48 15.43
C PHE A 126 -1.12 -16.51 14.41
N ARG A 127 -0.64 -17.77 14.50
CA ARG A 127 -1.06 -18.81 13.55
C ARG A 127 -2.57 -19.04 13.58
N GLU A 128 -3.15 -19.12 14.77
CA GLU A 128 -4.58 -19.32 14.91
C GLU A 128 -5.37 -18.09 14.47
N LEU A 129 -4.83 -16.90 14.76
CA LEU A 129 -5.45 -15.65 14.30
C LEU A 129 -5.49 -15.60 12.78
N VAL A 130 -4.40 -15.95 12.11
CA VAL A 130 -4.35 -15.94 10.63
C VAL A 130 -5.38 -16.90 10.05
N LYS A 131 -5.51 -18.09 10.61
CA LYS A 131 -6.52 -19.06 10.15
C LYS A 131 -7.93 -18.50 10.30
N ASP A 132 -8.20 -17.89 11.44
CA ASP A 132 -9.52 -17.30 11.72
C ASP A 132 -9.83 -16.16 10.73
N LEU A 133 -8.87 -15.25 10.52
CA LEU A 133 -9.04 -14.16 9.58
C LEU A 133 -9.21 -14.66 8.14
N ALA A 134 -8.43 -15.65 7.74
CA ALA A 134 -8.53 -16.21 6.39
C ALA A 134 -9.90 -16.84 6.15
N SER A 135 -10.50 -17.47 7.17
CA SER A 135 -11.83 -18.07 7.04
C SER A 135 -12.92 -17.02 6.89
N VAL A 136 -12.75 -15.86 7.53
CA VAL A 136 -13.73 -14.76 7.46
C VAL A 136 -13.61 -14.01 6.13
N PHE A 137 -12.40 -13.66 5.72
CA PHE A 137 -12.19 -12.78 4.56
C PHE A 137 -11.99 -13.54 3.25
N ARG A 138 -11.68 -14.84 3.31
CA ARG A 138 -11.48 -15.69 2.14
C ARG A 138 -10.45 -15.14 1.16
N THR A 139 -9.38 -14.56 1.70
CA THR A 139 -8.27 -14.02 0.92
C THR A 139 -6.99 -14.30 1.67
N ARG A 140 -5.86 -14.09 1.02
CA ARG A 140 -4.57 -14.24 1.68
C ARG A 140 -4.43 -13.17 2.76
N ILE A 141 -4.04 -13.61 3.95
CA ILE A 141 -3.83 -12.72 5.09
C ILE A 141 -2.35 -12.63 5.37
N GLU A 142 -1.87 -11.42 5.56
CA GLU A 142 -0.50 -11.17 5.97
C GLU A 142 -0.49 -10.23 7.16
N LEU A 143 0.20 -10.62 8.22
CA LEU A 143 0.36 -9.79 9.40
C LEU A 143 1.78 -9.26 9.42
N ARG A 144 1.93 -7.96 9.54
CA ARG A 144 3.25 -7.30 9.58
C ARG A 144 3.42 -6.52 10.87
N GLN A 145 4.46 -6.85 11.59
CA GLN A 145 4.81 -6.09 12.79
C GLN A 145 5.61 -4.86 12.35
N ILE A 146 5.20 -3.70 12.85
CA ILE A 146 5.87 -2.44 12.58
C ILE A 146 6.36 -1.83 13.88
N GLY A 147 7.32 -0.91 13.79
CA GLY A 147 7.80 -0.19 14.95
C GLY A 147 6.87 0.97 15.30
N VAL A 148 6.95 1.43 16.54
CA VAL A 148 6.15 2.57 17.00
C VAL A 148 6.39 3.80 16.12
N ARG A 149 7.63 3.97 15.65
CA ARG A 149 7.98 5.09 14.77
C ARG A 149 7.26 5.01 13.43
N ASP A 150 7.12 3.80 12.89
CA ASP A 150 6.41 3.56 11.64
C ASP A 150 4.91 3.84 11.78
N GLU A 151 4.37 3.58 12.96
CA GLU A 151 2.97 3.89 13.25
C GLU A 151 2.69 5.38 13.07
N LYS A 152 3.62 6.25 13.51
CA LYS A 152 3.47 7.71 13.43
C LYS A 152 3.58 8.24 12.01
N ILE A 153 4.43 7.65 11.19
CA ILE A 153 4.66 8.13 9.82
C ILE A 153 3.93 7.32 8.76
N GLY A 154 3.14 6.34 9.17
CA GLY A 154 2.26 5.62 8.26
C GLY A 154 2.93 4.64 7.31
N ARG A 155 3.79 3.78 7.79
CA ARG A 155 4.30 2.65 7.00
C ARG A 155 4.97 3.08 5.68
N ALA A 156 5.91 3.95 5.76
CA ALA A 156 6.50 4.59 4.57
C ALA A 156 7.48 3.70 3.80
N HIS A 157 7.07 2.52 3.34
CA HIS A 157 7.90 1.69 2.46
C HIS A 157 7.10 1.17 1.28
N VAL A 158 7.76 1.11 0.15
CA VAL A 158 7.15 0.82 -1.15
C VAL A 158 7.69 -0.48 -1.72
#